data_f94003d243b6177db7f92cc79c9ea797
#
_entry.id   f94003d243b6177db7f92cc79c9ea797
#
_cell.length_a   1.000
_cell.length_b   1.000
_cell.length_c   1.000
_cell.angle_alpha   90.00
_cell.angle_beta   90.00
_cell.angle_gamma   90.00
#
_symmetry.space_group_name_H-M   'P 1'
#
loop_
_entity.id
_entity.type
_entity.pdbx_description
1 polymer ?
#
loop_
_entity_poly.entity_id
_entity_poly.type
_entity_poly.pdbx_seq_one_letter_code
_entity_poly.pdbx_strand_id
1 'polypeptide(L)' 'MTEKEIFTRVSNNRKKIEELTDYTTFVLNPEIVRLEDEIEALQYICKHEYENQICKYCGKEKTE' A
#
# COMPACT_ATOMS: atom_id res chain seq x y z
N MET A 1 -12.76 -3.46 9.42
CA MET A 1 -11.33 -3.14 9.59
C MET A 1 -11.18 -1.66 9.94
N THR A 2 -10.39 -1.36 10.95
CA THR A 2 -10.17 0.03 11.36
C THR A 2 -9.11 0.70 10.49
N GLU A 3 -9.12 2.03 10.48
CA GLU A 3 -8.10 2.80 9.75
C GLU A 3 -6.69 2.49 10.25
N LYS A 4 -6.55 2.26 11.54
CA LYS A 4 -5.26 1.90 12.13
C LYS A 4 -4.75 0.56 11.59
N GLU A 5 -5.63 -0.42 11.44
CA GLU A 5 -5.25 -1.71 10.85
C GLU A 5 -4.87 -1.56 9.39
N ILE A 6 -5.62 -0.75 8.64
CA ILE A 6 -5.30 -0.46 7.24
C ILE A 6 -3.91 0.17 7.14
N PHE A 7 -3.64 1.17 7.95
CA PHE A 7 -2.33 1.82 7.97
C PHE A 7 -1.21 0.82 8.24
N THR A 8 -1.39 -0.02 9.24
CA THR A 8 -0.38 -1.00 9.62
C THR A 8 -0.12 -2.00 8.49
N ARG A 9 -1.17 -2.51 7.87
CA ARG A 9 -1.03 -3.47 6.78
C ARG A 9 -0.39 -2.86 5.55
N VAL A 10 -0.80 -1.65 5.18
CA VAL A 10 -0.21 -0.96 4.03
C VAL A 10 1.27 -0.68 4.29
N SER A 11 1.62 -0.20 5.48
CA SER A 11 3.00 0.06 5.84
C SER A 11 3.87 -1.20 5.77
N ASN A 12 3.37 -2.30 6.33
CA ASN A 12 4.08 -3.57 6.32
C ASN A 12 4.27 -4.09 4.89
N ASN A 13 3.24 -4.00 4.07
CA ASN A 13 3.31 -4.46 2.69
C ASN A 13 4.28 -3.62 1.87
N ARG A 14 4.27 -2.31 2.04
CA ARG A 14 5.20 -1.42 1.34
C ARG A 14 6.64 -1.70 1.73
N LYS A 15 6.89 -1.91 3.01
CA LYS A 15 8.22 -2.25 3.48
C LYS A 15 8.70 -3.55 2.87
N LYS A 16 7.83 -4.55 2.80
CA LYS A 16 8.17 -5.83 2.22
C LYS A 16 8.41 -5.73 0.72
N ILE A 17 7.61 -4.94 0.01
CA ILE A 17 7.83 -4.68 -1.41
C ILE A 17 9.19 -4.03 -1.63
N GLU A 18 9.55 -3.06 -0.81
CA GLU A 18 10.84 -2.40 -0.91
C GLU A 18 12.00 -3.38 -0.71
N GLU A 19 11.89 -4.26 0.27
CA GLU A 19 12.89 -5.30 0.49
C GLU A 19 13.03 -6.24 -0.70
N LEU A 20 11.90 -6.66 -1.27
CA LEU A 20 11.91 -7.56 -2.42
C LEU A 20 12.43 -6.88 -3.68
N THR A 21 12.19 -5.61 -3.83
CA THR A 21 12.64 -4.85 -4.99
C THR A 21 14.16 -4.75 -5.04
N ASP A 22 14.82 -4.73 -3.89
CA ASP A 22 16.28 -4.70 -3.83
C ASP A 22 16.94 -5.95 -4.42
N TYR A 23 16.20 -7.07 -4.44
CA TYR A 23 16.74 -8.34 -4.91
C TYR A 23 16.36 -8.67 -6.36
N THR A 24 15.33 -8.06 -6.89
CA THR A 24 14.84 -8.35 -8.23
C THR A 24 14.68 -7.08 -9.03
N THR A 25 15.61 -6.83 -9.94
CA THR A 25 15.63 -5.59 -10.71
C THR A 25 14.76 -5.64 -11.96
N PHE A 26 14.59 -6.80 -12.58
CA PHE A 26 13.91 -6.89 -13.88
C PHE A 26 12.90 -8.01 -14.01
N VAL A 27 12.70 -8.81 -12.98
CA VAL A 27 11.79 -9.93 -13.01
C VAL A 27 10.52 -9.59 -12.24
N LEU A 28 9.36 -9.80 -12.85
CA LEU A 28 8.10 -9.60 -12.18
C LEU A 28 7.97 -10.62 -11.04
N ASN A 29 7.98 -10.12 -9.81
CA ASN A 29 7.89 -10.97 -8.65
C ASN A 29 6.42 -11.15 -8.27
N PRO A 30 5.87 -12.39 -8.32
CA PRO A 30 4.47 -12.63 -7.99
C PRO A 30 4.10 -12.19 -6.56
N GLU A 31 5.06 -12.25 -5.65
CA GLU A 31 4.83 -11.82 -4.26
C GLU A 31 4.63 -10.31 -4.18
N ILE A 32 5.40 -9.55 -4.96
CA ILE A 32 5.21 -8.10 -5.04
C ILE A 32 3.82 -7.78 -5.60
N VAL A 33 3.40 -8.48 -6.65
CA VAL A 33 2.08 -8.29 -7.25
C VAL A 33 0.98 -8.53 -6.21
N ARG A 34 1.09 -9.59 -5.44
CA ARG A 34 0.12 -9.89 -4.38
C ARG A 34 0.07 -8.80 -3.32
N LEU A 35 1.22 -8.29 -2.91
CA LEU A 35 1.30 -7.23 -1.92
C LEU A 35 0.67 -5.94 -2.44
N GLU A 36 0.92 -5.61 -3.69
CA GLU A 36 0.32 -4.45 -4.33
C GLU A 36 -1.20 -4.61 -4.45
N ASP A 37 -1.67 -5.79 -4.82
CA ASP A 37 -3.11 -6.08 -4.90
C ASP A 37 -3.76 -5.94 -3.53
N GLU A 38 -3.11 -6.40 -2.48
CA GLU A 38 -3.63 -6.24 -1.13
C GLU A 38 -3.70 -4.77 -0.72
N ILE A 39 -2.68 -3.99 -1.05
CA ILE A 39 -2.69 -2.55 -0.79
C ILE A 39 -3.85 -1.89 -1.53
N GLU A 40 -4.06 -2.25 -2.80
CA GLU A 40 -5.16 -1.69 -3.59
C GLU A 40 -6.51 -2.03 -2.96
N ALA A 41 -6.71 -3.26 -2.52
CA ALA A 41 -7.93 -3.65 -1.83
C ALA A 41 -8.14 -2.87 -0.54
N LEU A 42 -7.08 -2.67 0.23
CA LEU A 42 -7.15 -1.87 1.45
C LEU A 42 -7.48 -0.41 1.15
N GLN A 43 -6.93 0.13 0.09
CA GLN A 43 -7.23 1.49 -0.35
C GLN A 43 -8.70 1.62 -0.77
N TYR A 44 -9.26 0.58 -1.33
CA TYR A 44 -10.66 0.58 -1.75
C TYR A 44 -11.62 0.68 -0.55
N ILE A 45 -11.32 0.01 0.55
CA ILE A 45 -12.16 0.04 1.74
C ILE A 45 -11.81 1.14 2.73
N CYS A 46 -10.72 1.87 2.49
CA CYS A 46 -10.27 2.95 3.35
C CYS A 46 -11.17 4.17 3.21
N LYS A 47 -11.47 4.83 4.31
CA LYS A 47 -12.29 6.03 4.31
C LYS A 47 -11.60 7.26 3.73
N HIS A 48 -10.30 7.19 3.52
CA HIS A 48 -9.45 8.26 2.96
C HIS A 48 -9.57 9.59 3.72
N GLU A 49 -8.71 9.77 4.67
CA GLU A 49 -8.56 11.06 5.32
C GLU A 49 -7.28 11.71 4.78
N TYR A 50 -7.45 12.67 3.88
CA TYR A 50 -6.32 13.25 3.16
C TYR A 50 -5.62 14.33 3.97
N GLU A 51 -4.30 14.25 3.98
CA GLU A 51 -3.45 15.26 4.55
C GLU A 51 -2.36 15.56 3.52
N ASN A 52 -2.29 16.81 3.05
CA ASN A 52 -1.40 17.19 1.96
C ASN A 52 -1.64 16.37 0.69
N GLN A 53 -2.90 16.10 0.38
CA GLN A 53 -3.34 15.35 -0.80
C GLN A 53 -2.97 13.87 -0.78
N ILE A 54 -2.56 13.35 0.36
CA ILE A 54 -2.25 11.94 0.54
C ILE A 54 -3.05 11.42 1.73
N CYS A 55 -3.69 10.27 1.54
CA CYS A 55 -4.41 9.63 2.63
C CYS A 55 -3.44 9.19 3.71
N LYS A 56 -3.67 9.63 4.94
CA LYS A 56 -2.77 9.32 6.04
C LYS A 56 -2.82 7.86 6.50
N TYR A 57 -3.81 7.10 6.04
CA TYR A 57 -3.94 5.69 6.40
C TYR A 57 -3.41 4.75 5.33
N CYS A 58 -3.88 4.89 4.11
CA CYS A 58 -3.49 3.99 3.02
C CYS A 58 -2.47 4.58 2.05
N GLY A 59 -2.17 5.85 2.18
CA GLY A 59 -1.17 6.50 1.35
C GLY A 59 -1.57 6.76 -0.09
N LYS A 60 -2.87 6.65 -0.40
CA LYS A 60 -3.34 6.92 -1.75
C LYS A 60 -3.38 8.42 -2.00
N GLU A 61 -2.87 8.83 -3.17
CA GLU A 61 -2.96 10.23 -3.57
C GLU A 61 -4.41 10.61 -3.87
N LYS A 62 -4.77 11.83 -3.48
CA LYS A 62 -6.07 12.37 -3.80
C LYS A 62 -6.11 12.72 -5.28
N THR A 63 -6.97 12.04 -6.03
CA THR A 63 -7.22 12.36 -7.41
C THR A 63 -8.55 13.11 -7.52
N GLU A 64 -8.56 14.15 -8.27
CA GLU A 64 -9.79 14.91 -8.51
C GLU A 64 -10.69 14.19 -9.50
#